data_49f30eaeb62c5b8e39d248b1feed1689
#
_entry.id   49f30eaeb62c5b8e39d248b1feed1689
#
_cell.length_a   1.000
_cell.length_b   1.000
_cell.length_c   1.000
_cell.angle_alpha   90.00
_cell.angle_beta   90.00
_cell.angle_gamma   90.00
#
_symmetry.space_group_name_H-M   'P 1'
#
loop_
_entity.id
_entity.type
_entity.pdbx_description
1 polymer ?
#
loop_
_entity_poly.entity_id
_entity_poly.type
_entity_poly.pdbx_seq_one_letter_code
_entity_poly.pdbx_strand_id
1 'polypeptide(L)'
;DQELEMFLKKYFGTLDIDNMPKDLFKQLTDPDYEDYSGLRGYTKDLSKARLGKYLEGRLGVIIDGTGHKFNKVKKKRQKLMRLGYDTFMVFINTSLEVAQQRNETRPRRLPADIVEKSWKEVQGNMAYFQGLFGNANFMIVDNNKHLSPEEARKKFKMLVDKGIKEFIKRPIKSKQAKKWIEKQKLVPKKDLKQMLKKGR
;
A
#
# COMPACT_ATOMS: atom_id res chain seq x y z
N ASP A 1 6.09 4.17 2.50
CA ASP A 1 7.33 4.40 3.28
C ASP A 1 7.88 5.85 3.22
N GLN A 2 7.10 6.81 2.71
CA GLN A 2 7.53 8.22 2.63
C GLN A 2 7.88 8.80 4.00
N GLU A 3 7.11 8.50 5.05
CA GLU A 3 7.43 8.93 6.40
C GLU A 3 8.79 8.39 6.86
N LEU A 4 9.06 7.11 6.62
CA LEU A 4 10.36 6.52 6.98
C LEU A 4 11.51 7.20 6.25
N GLU A 5 11.38 7.42 4.94
CA GLU A 5 12.41 8.10 4.14
C GLU A 5 12.62 9.54 4.60
N MET A 6 11.56 10.26 4.92
CA MET A 6 11.65 11.61 5.48
C MET A 6 12.39 11.62 6.83
N PHE A 7 12.09 10.68 7.73
CA PHE A 7 12.76 10.56 9.02
C PHE A 7 14.22 10.16 8.88
N LEU A 8 14.53 9.17 8.02
CA LEU A 8 15.90 8.75 7.73
C LEU A 8 16.75 9.94 7.24
N LYS A 9 16.22 10.68 6.27
CA LYS A 9 16.93 11.84 5.71
C LYS A 9 17.10 12.95 6.73
N LYS A 10 16.11 13.20 7.57
CA LYS A 10 16.13 14.26 8.58
C LYS A 10 17.07 13.95 9.74
N TYR A 11 17.05 12.73 10.27
CA TYR A 11 17.74 12.38 11.51
C TYR A 11 19.06 11.64 11.30
N PHE A 12 19.22 10.94 10.17
CA PHE A 12 20.41 10.14 9.89
C PHE A 12 21.19 10.60 8.64
N GLY A 13 20.62 11.54 7.86
CA GLY A 13 21.27 12.08 6.66
C GLY A 13 21.42 11.10 5.51
N THR A 14 20.96 9.86 5.64
CA THR A 14 21.10 8.81 4.62
C THR A 14 19.80 8.06 4.39
N LEU A 15 19.66 7.52 3.17
CA LEU A 15 18.61 6.56 2.80
C LEU A 15 19.17 5.16 2.51
N ASP A 16 20.50 5.02 2.55
CA ASP A 16 21.19 3.76 2.28
C ASP A 16 21.23 2.91 3.56
N ILE A 17 20.28 1.97 3.65
CA ILE A 17 20.16 1.05 4.79
C ILE A 17 21.22 -0.04 4.74
N ASP A 18 21.71 -0.42 3.55
CA ASP A 18 22.66 -1.50 3.34
C ASP A 18 24.05 -1.14 3.91
N ASN A 19 24.45 0.13 3.78
CA ASN A 19 25.69 0.67 4.30
C ASN A 19 25.53 1.41 5.65
N MET A 20 24.38 1.28 6.29
CA MET A 20 24.10 1.95 7.55
C MET A 20 24.91 1.32 8.69
N PRO A 21 25.55 2.12 9.59
CA PRO A 21 26.16 1.59 10.80
C PRO A 21 25.22 0.72 11.61
N LYS A 22 25.74 -0.38 12.19
CA LYS A 22 24.93 -1.38 12.91
C LYS A 22 24.09 -0.76 14.03
N ASP A 23 24.58 0.24 14.72
CA ASP A 23 23.86 0.91 15.80
C ASP A 23 22.66 1.69 15.29
N LEU A 24 22.81 2.41 14.17
CA LEU A 24 21.75 3.12 13.50
C LEU A 24 20.72 2.15 12.93
N PHE A 25 21.17 1.04 12.35
CA PHE A 25 20.28 -0.01 11.85
C PHE A 25 19.44 -0.61 12.99
N LYS A 26 20.04 -0.83 14.16
CA LYS A 26 19.34 -1.30 15.36
C LYS A 26 18.32 -0.28 15.83
N GLN A 27 18.68 0.98 15.98
CA GLN A 27 17.73 2.07 16.32
C GLN A 27 16.55 2.14 15.37
N LEU A 28 16.79 1.90 14.08
CA LEU A 28 15.75 1.94 13.06
C LEU A 28 14.80 0.75 13.09
N THR A 29 15.30 -0.45 13.40
CA THR A 29 14.59 -1.72 13.16
C THR A 29 14.16 -2.44 14.43
N ASP A 30 14.83 -2.20 15.56
CA ASP A 30 14.53 -2.85 16.82
C ASP A 30 13.18 -2.35 17.39
N PRO A 31 12.20 -3.23 17.58
CA PRO A 31 10.90 -2.83 18.15
C PRO A 31 11.01 -2.41 19.62
N ASP A 32 12.03 -2.86 20.34
CA ASP A 32 12.24 -2.61 21.77
C ASP A 32 13.26 -1.49 22.01
N TYR A 33 13.72 -0.80 20.96
CA TYR A 33 14.68 0.29 21.08
C TYR A 33 14.01 1.55 21.64
N GLU A 34 14.35 1.88 22.87
CA GLU A 34 13.86 3.05 23.62
C GLU A 34 12.36 3.37 23.42
N ASP A 35 11.98 4.65 23.50
CA ASP A 35 10.59 5.09 23.55
C ASP A 35 9.77 4.90 22.25
N TYR A 36 10.34 4.40 21.16
CA TYR A 36 9.69 4.44 19.83
C TYR A 36 9.49 3.10 19.11
N SER A 37 9.77 1.97 19.74
CA SER A 37 9.73 0.67 19.03
C SER A 37 10.54 0.69 17.73
N GLY A 38 11.65 1.43 17.71
CA GLY A 38 12.40 1.79 16.52
C GLY A 38 11.65 2.77 15.60
N LEU A 39 12.38 3.59 14.87
CA LEU A 39 11.80 4.58 13.93
C LEU A 39 10.85 3.93 12.91
N ARG A 40 11.16 2.72 12.47
CA ARG A 40 10.33 1.96 11.55
C ARG A 40 9.00 1.52 12.16
N GLY A 41 8.98 1.20 13.46
CA GLY A 41 7.76 0.90 14.21
C GLY A 41 6.86 2.11 14.27
N TYR A 42 7.39 3.25 14.69
CA TYR A 42 6.68 4.52 14.77
C TYR A 42 6.04 4.95 13.45
N THR A 43 6.81 4.93 12.35
CA THR A 43 6.28 5.30 11.02
C THR A 43 5.19 4.36 10.53
N LYS A 44 5.26 3.06 10.88
CA LYS A 44 4.18 2.10 10.61
C LYS A 44 2.92 2.42 11.37
N ASP A 45 3.03 2.83 12.63
CA ASP A 45 1.87 3.14 13.45
C ASP A 45 1.20 4.44 13.01
N LEU A 46 1.96 5.45 12.60
CA LEU A 46 1.42 6.62 11.91
C LEU A 46 0.64 6.25 10.65
N SER A 47 1.20 5.41 9.80
CA SER A 47 0.54 4.95 8.57
C SER A 47 -0.73 4.15 8.87
N LYS A 48 -0.74 3.34 9.94
CA LYS A 48 -1.93 2.62 10.40
C LYS A 48 -3.01 3.56 10.93
N ALA A 49 -2.62 4.56 11.72
CA ALA A 49 -3.54 5.56 12.26
C ALA A 49 -4.21 6.36 11.13
N ARG A 50 -3.44 6.84 10.14
CA ARG A 50 -3.98 7.51 8.94
C ARG A 50 -4.94 6.62 8.17
N LEU A 51 -4.54 5.38 7.89
CA LEU A 51 -5.43 4.43 7.24
C LEU A 51 -6.73 4.21 8.03
N GLY A 52 -6.63 4.14 9.37
CA GLY A 52 -7.79 4.06 10.25
C GLY A 52 -8.78 5.20 10.01
N LYS A 53 -8.31 6.44 9.97
CA LYS A 53 -9.14 7.62 9.70
C LYS A 53 -9.78 7.61 8.32
N TYR A 54 -9.05 7.22 7.28
CA TYR A 54 -9.61 7.08 5.93
C TYR A 54 -10.71 6.01 5.87
N LEU A 55 -10.52 4.90 6.59
CA LEU A 55 -11.51 3.83 6.65
C LEU A 55 -12.74 4.20 7.48
N GLU A 56 -12.62 5.02 8.53
CA GLU A 56 -13.75 5.60 9.27
C GLU A 56 -14.62 6.44 8.32
N GLY A 57 -14.01 7.28 7.50
CA GLY A 57 -14.70 8.09 6.48
C GLY A 57 -15.12 7.35 5.22
N ARG A 58 -14.84 6.05 5.10
CA ARG A 58 -15.11 5.22 3.90
C ARG A 58 -14.52 5.81 2.62
N LEU A 59 -13.36 6.47 2.72
CA LEU A 59 -12.65 6.99 1.56
C LEU A 59 -12.09 5.85 0.70
N GLY A 60 -12.00 6.07 -0.61
CA GLY A 60 -11.25 5.18 -1.49
C GLY A 60 -9.77 5.16 -1.09
N VAL A 61 -9.18 3.97 -1.00
CA VAL A 61 -7.78 3.83 -0.55
C VAL A 61 -6.99 2.95 -1.53
N ILE A 62 -5.74 3.34 -1.77
CA ILE A 62 -4.74 2.51 -2.43
C ILE A 62 -3.78 2.04 -1.33
N ILE A 63 -3.60 0.74 -1.22
CA ILE A 63 -2.72 0.13 -0.24
C ILE A 63 -1.55 -0.48 -0.97
N ASP A 64 -0.40 0.17 -0.88
CA ASP A 64 0.85 -0.34 -1.41
C ASP A 64 1.47 -1.41 -0.48
N GLY A 65 2.14 -2.38 -1.07
CA GLY A 65 2.84 -3.43 -0.35
C GLY A 65 3.48 -4.46 -1.27
N THR A 66 4.52 -5.10 -0.78
CA THR A 66 5.31 -6.08 -1.56
C THR A 66 4.54 -7.37 -1.89
N GLY A 67 3.53 -7.74 -1.11
CA GLY A 67 2.76 -8.96 -1.36
C GLY A 67 3.42 -10.27 -0.91
N HIS A 68 4.63 -10.25 -0.33
CA HIS A 68 5.34 -11.46 0.09
C HIS A 68 4.60 -12.26 1.18
N LYS A 69 3.79 -11.63 2.03
CA LYS A 69 3.01 -12.30 3.09
C LYS A 69 1.53 -12.43 2.71
N PHE A 70 1.16 -13.50 2.02
CA PHE A 70 -0.21 -13.78 1.58
C PHE A 70 -1.25 -13.60 2.69
N ASN A 71 -1.02 -14.20 3.86
CA ASN A 71 -1.98 -14.13 4.97
C ASN A 71 -2.23 -12.70 5.49
N LYS A 72 -1.24 -11.79 5.41
CA LYS A 72 -1.44 -10.38 5.76
C LYS A 72 -2.38 -9.70 4.77
N VAL A 73 -2.20 -9.94 3.48
CA VAL A 73 -3.07 -9.39 2.42
C VAL A 73 -4.49 -9.96 2.58
N LYS A 74 -4.63 -11.26 2.78
CA LYS A 74 -5.92 -11.93 3.02
C LYS A 74 -6.67 -11.32 4.21
N LYS A 75 -6.02 -11.18 5.37
CA LYS A 75 -6.61 -10.57 6.58
C LYS A 75 -7.01 -9.11 6.34
N LYS A 76 -6.17 -8.33 5.65
CA LYS A 76 -6.46 -6.93 5.31
C LYS A 76 -7.69 -6.84 4.39
N ARG A 77 -7.74 -7.65 3.34
CA ARG A 77 -8.91 -7.74 2.45
C ARG A 77 -10.19 -8.09 3.21
N GLN A 78 -10.16 -9.10 4.07
CA GLN A 78 -11.31 -9.49 4.89
C GLN A 78 -11.80 -8.33 5.79
N LYS A 79 -10.87 -7.58 6.42
CA LYS A 79 -11.21 -6.40 7.22
C LYS A 79 -11.92 -5.34 6.37
N LEU A 80 -11.42 -5.05 5.18
CA LEU A 80 -12.03 -4.09 4.26
C LEU A 80 -13.43 -4.53 3.81
N MET A 81 -13.58 -5.81 3.46
CA MET A 81 -14.89 -6.35 3.07
C MET A 81 -15.93 -6.26 4.21
N ARG A 82 -15.54 -6.52 5.46
CA ARG A 82 -16.42 -6.34 6.64
C ARG A 82 -16.86 -4.88 6.82
N LEU A 83 -16.04 -3.93 6.40
CA LEU A 83 -16.38 -2.51 6.39
C LEU A 83 -17.25 -2.10 5.19
N GLY A 84 -17.48 -3.01 4.25
CA GLY A 84 -18.31 -2.77 3.07
C GLY A 84 -17.53 -2.41 1.79
N TYR A 85 -16.20 -2.43 1.83
CA TYR A 85 -15.40 -2.15 0.63
C TYR A 85 -15.44 -3.31 -0.36
N ASP A 86 -15.53 -2.99 -1.62
CA ASP A 86 -15.06 -3.84 -2.70
C ASP A 86 -13.54 -3.69 -2.83
N THR A 87 -12.86 -4.75 -3.26
CA THR A 87 -11.39 -4.78 -3.32
C THR A 87 -10.92 -5.26 -4.68
N PHE A 88 -9.91 -4.57 -5.21
CA PHE A 88 -9.25 -4.90 -6.47
C PHE A 88 -7.74 -5.02 -6.23
N MET A 89 -7.07 -5.95 -6.88
CA MET A 89 -5.63 -6.11 -6.79
C MET A 89 -4.96 -5.84 -8.13
N VAL A 90 -3.97 -4.95 -8.10
CA VAL A 90 -3.02 -4.78 -9.19
C VAL A 90 -1.72 -5.44 -8.76
N PHE A 91 -1.37 -6.53 -9.44
CA PHE A 91 -0.13 -7.26 -9.21
C PHE A 91 0.93 -6.76 -10.20
N ILE A 92 1.96 -6.11 -9.68
CA ILE A 92 3.08 -5.61 -10.49
C ILE A 92 4.12 -6.71 -10.59
N ASN A 93 4.27 -7.28 -11.78
CA ASN A 93 5.21 -8.36 -12.03
C ASN A 93 6.51 -7.84 -12.61
N THR A 94 7.63 -8.28 -12.05
CA THR A 94 8.99 -8.04 -12.55
C THR A 94 9.81 -9.32 -12.49
N SER A 95 10.81 -9.49 -13.35
CA SER A 95 11.82 -10.52 -13.20
C SER A 95 12.74 -10.22 -12.01
N LEU A 96 13.46 -11.23 -11.53
CA LEU A 96 14.41 -11.04 -10.42
C LEU A 96 15.53 -10.07 -10.80
N GLU A 97 16.05 -10.20 -12.02
CA GLU A 97 17.12 -9.36 -12.55
C GLU A 97 16.71 -7.88 -12.54
N VAL A 98 15.50 -7.57 -13.03
CA VAL A 98 14.97 -6.21 -13.04
C VAL A 98 14.73 -5.70 -11.63
N ALA A 99 14.26 -6.54 -10.73
CA ALA A 99 14.05 -6.17 -9.33
C ALA A 99 15.38 -5.82 -8.63
N GLN A 100 16.43 -6.62 -8.86
CA GLN A 100 17.78 -6.38 -8.33
C GLN A 100 18.40 -5.12 -8.93
N GLN A 101 18.39 -4.98 -10.26
CA GLN A 101 18.90 -3.79 -10.93
C GLN A 101 18.25 -2.50 -10.41
N ARG A 102 16.93 -2.53 -10.22
CA ARG A 102 16.23 -1.37 -9.65
C ARG A 102 16.52 -1.14 -8.18
N ASN A 103 16.84 -2.18 -7.43
CA ASN A 103 17.29 -2.04 -6.04
C ASN A 103 18.65 -1.35 -5.96
N GLU A 104 19.58 -1.67 -6.87
CA GLU A 104 20.90 -1.05 -6.92
C GLU A 104 20.88 0.43 -7.29
N THR A 105 19.92 0.84 -8.13
CA THR A 105 19.84 2.22 -8.62
C THR A 105 19.07 3.17 -7.70
N ARG A 106 18.35 2.66 -6.71
CA ARG A 106 17.57 3.53 -5.80
C ARG A 106 18.38 3.98 -4.59
N PRO A 107 18.07 5.16 -4.01
CA PRO A 107 18.78 5.67 -2.84
C PRO A 107 18.73 4.76 -1.62
N ARG A 108 17.58 4.07 -1.40
CA ARG A 108 17.42 3.09 -0.34
C ARG A 108 17.54 1.69 -0.91
N ARG A 109 18.67 1.06 -0.70
CA ARG A 109 18.96 -0.30 -1.15
C ARG A 109 18.64 -1.31 -0.06
N LEU A 110 18.46 -2.55 -0.47
CA LEU A 110 18.34 -3.71 0.39
C LEU A 110 19.37 -4.76 -0.04
N PRO A 111 19.89 -5.59 0.87
CA PRO A 111 20.70 -6.75 0.52
C PRO A 111 20.06 -7.60 -0.57
N ALA A 112 20.85 -8.08 -1.53
CA ALA A 112 20.37 -8.79 -2.71
C ALA A 112 19.61 -10.08 -2.35
N ASP A 113 20.04 -10.79 -1.31
CA ASP A 113 19.38 -12.00 -0.79
C ASP A 113 17.99 -11.70 -0.22
N ILE A 114 17.80 -10.55 0.40
CA ILE A 114 16.48 -10.10 0.90
C ILE A 114 15.54 -9.80 -0.28
N VAL A 115 16.07 -9.17 -1.34
CA VAL A 115 15.30 -8.90 -2.55
C VAL A 115 14.87 -10.21 -3.22
N GLU A 116 15.81 -11.15 -3.40
CA GLU A 116 15.56 -12.46 -4.01
C GLU A 116 14.54 -13.27 -3.21
N LYS A 117 14.73 -13.37 -1.88
CA LYS A 117 13.78 -14.06 -1.00
C LYS A 117 12.38 -13.47 -1.12
N SER A 118 12.26 -12.14 -1.03
CA SER A 118 10.97 -11.46 -1.15
C SER A 118 10.34 -11.67 -2.52
N TRP A 119 11.14 -11.65 -3.59
CA TRP A 119 10.68 -11.90 -4.95
C TRP A 119 10.12 -13.33 -5.10
N LYS A 120 10.85 -14.35 -4.64
CA LYS A 120 10.38 -15.76 -4.65
C LYS A 120 9.05 -15.93 -3.92
N GLU A 121 8.91 -15.32 -2.73
CA GLU A 121 7.67 -15.35 -1.95
C GLU A 121 6.51 -14.68 -2.71
N VAL A 122 6.76 -13.55 -3.37
CA VAL A 122 5.75 -12.83 -4.16
C VAL A 122 5.31 -13.66 -5.37
N GLN A 123 6.25 -14.24 -6.12
CA GLN A 123 5.92 -15.09 -7.27
C GLN A 123 5.12 -16.33 -6.86
N GLY A 124 5.50 -16.97 -5.77
CA GLY A 124 4.76 -18.10 -5.19
C GLY A 124 3.32 -17.75 -4.75
N ASN A 125 3.08 -16.47 -4.43
CA ASN A 125 1.76 -16.01 -3.99
C ASN A 125 0.83 -15.59 -5.14
N MET A 126 1.32 -15.46 -6.37
CA MET A 126 0.54 -14.90 -7.50
C MET A 126 -0.78 -15.66 -7.73
N ALA A 127 -0.73 -16.98 -7.87
CA ALA A 127 -1.92 -17.80 -8.07
C ALA A 127 -2.89 -17.75 -6.88
N TYR A 128 -2.36 -17.70 -5.67
CA TYR A 128 -3.19 -17.54 -4.46
C TYR A 128 -3.89 -16.19 -4.42
N PHE A 129 -3.25 -15.11 -4.87
CA PHE A 129 -3.90 -13.81 -4.98
C PHE A 129 -4.98 -13.80 -6.06
N GLN A 130 -4.71 -14.41 -7.22
CA GLN A 130 -5.72 -14.53 -8.27
C GLN A 130 -6.95 -15.28 -7.77
N GLY A 131 -6.78 -16.39 -7.06
CA GLY A 131 -7.88 -17.11 -6.42
C GLY A 131 -8.60 -16.29 -5.34
N LEU A 132 -7.84 -15.53 -4.51
CA LEU A 132 -8.41 -14.72 -3.44
C LEU A 132 -9.28 -13.56 -3.96
N PHE A 133 -8.85 -12.86 -5.01
CA PHE A 133 -9.55 -11.69 -5.55
C PHE A 133 -10.54 -12.07 -6.67
N GLY A 134 -10.31 -13.17 -7.35
CA GLY A 134 -11.02 -13.60 -8.55
C GLY A 134 -10.61 -12.81 -9.79
N ASN A 135 -10.76 -13.39 -10.96
CA ASN A 135 -10.28 -12.83 -12.23
C ASN A 135 -10.82 -11.41 -12.51
N ALA A 136 -12.07 -11.14 -12.12
CA ALA A 136 -12.68 -9.82 -12.33
C ALA A 136 -12.10 -8.71 -11.44
N ASN A 137 -11.36 -9.04 -10.39
CA ASN A 137 -10.78 -8.09 -9.42
C ASN A 137 -9.26 -8.26 -9.26
N PHE A 138 -8.62 -8.91 -10.21
CA PHE A 138 -7.20 -9.15 -10.22
C PHE A 138 -6.61 -8.78 -11.58
N MET A 139 -5.58 -7.95 -11.59
CA MET A 139 -4.88 -7.52 -12.80
C MET A 139 -3.39 -7.71 -12.61
N ILE A 140 -2.74 -8.32 -13.60
CA ILE A 140 -1.27 -8.41 -13.66
C ILE A 140 -0.76 -7.32 -14.59
N VAL A 141 0.26 -6.59 -14.13
CA VAL A 141 0.97 -5.58 -14.90
C VAL A 141 2.41 -6.02 -15.05
N ASP A 142 2.82 -6.29 -16.28
CA ASP A 142 4.24 -6.50 -16.58
C ASP A 142 5.01 -5.18 -16.45
N ASN A 143 6.04 -5.19 -15.59
CA ASN A 143 6.89 -4.04 -15.31
C ASN A 143 8.38 -4.33 -15.56
N ASN A 144 8.69 -5.20 -16.52
CA ASN A 144 10.07 -5.56 -16.84
C ASN A 144 10.78 -4.50 -17.69
N LYS A 145 10.05 -3.77 -18.52
CA LYS A 145 10.65 -2.77 -19.41
C LYS A 145 10.99 -1.49 -18.68
N HIS A 146 12.15 -0.91 -18.97
CA HIS A 146 12.44 0.48 -18.70
C HIS A 146 11.60 1.33 -19.65
N LEU A 147 10.68 2.09 -19.10
CA LEU A 147 9.82 3.01 -19.85
C LEU A 147 10.24 4.44 -19.52
N SER A 148 10.23 5.31 -20.52
CA SER A 148 10.29 6.75 -20.29
C SER A 148 9.08 7.19 -19.44
N PRO A 149 9.15 8.35 -18.76
CA PRO A 149 8.03 8.87 -17.98
C PRO A 149 6.74 9.00 -18.80
N GLU A 150 6.85 9.32 -20.07
CA GLU A 150 5.71 9.46 -20.97
C GLU A 150 5.08 8.09 -21.32
N GLU A 151 5.89 7.11 -21.67
CA GLU A 151 5.44 5.74 -21.95
C GLU A 151 4.81 5.11 -20.70
N ALA A 152 5.41 5.33 -19.52
CA ALA A 152 4.87 4.87 -18.25
C ALA A 152 3.49 5.48 -17.98
N ARG A 153 3.29 6.78 -18.24
CA ARG A 153 2.00 7.45 -18.12
C ARG A 153 0.96 6.88 -19.10
N LYS A 154 1.34 6.65 -20.35
CA LYS A 154 0.45 6.07 -21.37
C LYS A 154 0.02 4.65 -20.96
N LYS A 155 0.98 3.81 -20.54
CA LYS A 155 0.73 2.45 -20.06
C LYS A 155 -0.17 2.46 -18.83
N PHE A 156 0.12 3.31 -17.85
CA PHE A 156 -0.68 3.44 -16.64
C PHE A 156 -2.13 3.89 -16.95
N LYS A 157 -2.29 4.91 -17.80
CA LYS A 157 -3.61 5.37 -18.23
C LYS A 157 -4.42 4.24 -18.88
N MET A 158 -3.81 3.48 -19.78
CA MET A 158 -4.46 2.34 -20.44
C MET A 158 -4.90 1.27 -19.44
N LEU A 159 -4.07 0.95 -18.45
CA LEU A 159 -4.38 -0.03 -17.40
C LEU A 159 -5.51 0.44 -16.49
N VAL A 160 -5.47 1.73 -16.08
CA VAL A 160 -6.52 2.35 -15.29
C VAL A 160 -7.84 2.36 -16.05
N ASP A 161 -7.81 2.74 -17.33
CA ASP A 161 -9.02 2.81 -18.17
C ASP A 161 -9.65 1.44 -18.38
N LYS A 162 -8.86 0.38 -18.58
CA LYS A 162 -9.38 -0.98 -18.82
C LYS A 162 -9.89 -1.72 -17.59
N GLY A 163 -9.25 -1.55 -16.44
CA GLY A 163 -9.54 -2.37 -15.27
C GLY A 163 -10.13 -1.58 -14.10
N ILE A 164 -9.44 -0.54 -13.68
CA ILE A 164 -9.78 0.19 -12.45
C ILE A 164 -11.06 1.03 -12.64
N LYS A 165 -11.24 1.68 -13.79
CA LYS A 165 -12.47 2.44 -14.07
C LYS A 165 -13.72 1.56 -14.06
N GLU A 166 -13.63 0.39 -14.66
CA GLU A 166 -14.73 -0.58 -14.65
C GLU A 166 -15.04 -1.05 -13.22
N PHE A 167 -14.01 -1.31 -12.43
CA PHE A 167 -14.19 -1.67 -11.03
C PHE A 167 -14.86 -0.55 -10.22
N ILE A 168 -14.42 0.71 -10.37
CA ILE A 168 -14.96 1.87 -9.63
C ILE A 168 -16.41 2.17 -10.03
N LYS A 169 -16.80 1.95 -11.28
CA LYS A 169 -18.16 2.19 -11.76
C LYS A 169 -19.18 1.13 -11.34
N ARG A 170 -18.74 0.01 -10.80
CA ARG A 170 -19.64 -1.07 -10.38
C ARG A 170 -20.62 -0.59 -9.31
N PRO A 171 -21.87 -1.01 -9.36
CA PRO A 171 -22.85 -0.67 -8.33
C PRO A 171 -22.44 -1.29 -7.00
N ILE A 172 -22.63 -0.54 -5.92
CA ILE A 172 -22.36 -0.99 -4.55
C ILE A 172 -23.33 -2.13 -4.20
N LYS A 173 -22.81 -3.33 -3.99
CA LYS A 173 -23.58 -4.53 -3.63
C LYS A 173 -23.58 -4.81 -2.13
N SER A 174 -22.54 -4.37 -1.41
CA SER A 174 -22.39 -4.62 0.03
C SER A 174 -23.53 -4.01 0.85
N LYS A 175 -24.20 -4.84 1.65
CA LYS A 175 -25.25 -4.39 2.58
C LYS A 175 -24.71 -3.42 3.62
N GLN A 176 -23.46 -3.64 4.09
CA GLN A 176 -22.79 -2.78 5.06
C GLN A 176 -22.51 -1.39 4.49
N ALA A 177 -22.03 -1.33 3.24
CA ALA A 177 -21.81 -0.07 2.55
C ALA A 177 -23.11 0.70 2.35
N LYS A 178 -24.18 0.04 1.89
CA LYS A 178 -25.51 0.66 1.71
C LYS A 178 -26.04 1.25 3.01
N LYS A 179 -25.99 0.48 4.12
CA LYS A 179 -26.42 0.95 5.45
C LYS A 179 -25.60 2.17 5.90
N TRP A 180 -24.28 2.18 5.67
CA TRP A 180 -23.46 3.32 6.02
C TRP A 180 -23.80 4.58 5.20
N ILE A 181 -24.01 4.44 3.89
CA ILE A 181 -24.43 5.54 2.99
C ILE A 181 -25.79 6.11 3.43
N GLU A 182 -26.76 5.27 3.75
CA GLU A 182 -28.07 5.70 4.23
C GLU A 182 -27.95 6.53 5.53
N LYS A 183 -27.15 6.07 6.49
CA LYS A 183 -26.87 6.84 7.73
C LYS A 183 -26.26 8.21 7.44
N GLN A 184 -25.36 8.31 6.45
CA GLN A 184 -24.76 9.59 6.07
C GLN A 184 -25.76 10.57 5.45
N LYS A 185 -26.76 10.06 4.71
CA LYS A 185 -27.81 10.88 4.13
C LYS A 185 -28.75 11.50 5.17
N LEU A 186 -28.86 10.88 6.33
CA LEU A 186 -29.67 11.36 7.44
C LEU A 186 -28.99 12.50 8.25
N VAL A 187 -27.69 12.76 8.04
CA VAL A 187 -27.00 13.88 8.69
C VAL A 187 -27.37 15.18 7.96
N PRO A 188 -28.00 16.16 8.62
CA PRO A 188 -28.34 17.42 7.98
C PRO A 188 -27.11 18.13 7.43
N LYS A 189 -27.17 18.67 6.22
CA LYS A 189 -26.03 19.39 5.59
C LYS A 189 -25.54 20.59 6.41
N LYS A 190 -26.38 21.17 7.27
CA LYS A 190 -26.01 22.25 8.21
C LYS A 190 -25.01 21.76 9.27
N ASP A 191 -25.22 20.57 9.82
CA ASP A 191 -24.35 20.02 10.88
C ASP A 191 -22.98 19.63 10.33
N LEU A 192 -22.92 19.15 9.09
CA LEU A 192 -21.64 18.86 8.42
C LEU A 192 -20.76 20.13 8.29
N LYS A 193 -21.37 21.28 7.94
CA LYS A 193 -20.64 22.57 7.85
C LYS A 193 -20.14 23.05 9.21
N GLN A 194 -20.88 22.80 10.29
CA GLN A 194 -20.44 23.16 11.64
C GLN A 194 -19.33 22.24 12.16
N MET A 195 -19.42 20.93 11.88
CA MET A 195 -18.38 19.96 12.24
C MET A 195 -17.06 20.26 11.53
N LEU A 196 -17.10 20.65 10.25
CA LEU A 196 -15.91 21.03 9.47
C LEU A 196 -15.28 22.36 9.94
N LYS A 197 -16.07 23.25 10.57
CA LYS A 197 -15.54 24.50 11.18
C LYS A 197 -14.91 24.29 12.55
N LYS A 198 -15.34 23.27 13.32
CA LYS A 198 -14.78 22.93 14.64
C LYS A 198 -13.53 22.06 14.58
N GLY A 199 -13.17 21.52 13.43
CA GLY A 199 -12.00 20.67 13.22
C GLY A 199 -10.78 21.40 12.61
N ARG A 200 -10.79 22.74 12.60
CA ARG A 200 -9.63 23.57 12.20
C ARG A 200 -9.00 24.24 13.39
#